data_f6abb6ad312bc850abaff76c0bd6fe91
#
_entry.id   f6abb6ad312bc850abaff76c0bd6fe91
#
_cell.length_a   1.000
_cell.length_b   1.000
_cell.length_c   1.000
_cell.angle_alpha   90.00
_cell.angle_beta   90.00
_cell.angle_gamma   90.00
#
_symmetry.space_group_name_H-M   'P 1'
#
loop_
_entity.id
_entity.type
_entity.pdbx_description
1 polymer ?
#
loop_
_entity_poly.entity_id
_entity_poly.type
_entity_poly.pdbx_seq_one_letter_code
_entity_poly.pdbx_strand_id
1 'polypeptide(L)'
;MSNLIVHGGTPLKGRIIPSANKNAVLPILCATLLSKEPIRLKGIPEITDVRKILEVFRNLGSEVSVDYVTGILDVHHLATHFDPAVDRLPEEMRSSIMLVPGLMARFGAARIEDDVKGCTLGAREIDPHVEVFQRFGADVERQIDGLTVTVQGGLRANDHWTDYASVTTTENFVLCAALANGSSTLTNAASEPHVQEFCQFMLMLGAKIEGLGTSRVTIHGVEKLGGGEFTFAEDFHEIVTFLALGAITGGDVRVKNSHPEQFPLLDRTFAKFGVTIVHEDGWSRCEAQFPLKVKEPFTRNILQKVEAAPWPYLPVDLLPIFVALGVKAEGSVMFWNKVYDGAMGWTSELSKFGGHAFMSDPHRIVTFGGKTLSPAEVESPYIIRVAIALLMVAASIPGKSVIHNATPVKRAHPKFAENIRMLGAQIEWVEGD
;
A
#
# COMPACT_ATOMS: atom_id res chain seq x y z
N MET A 1 17.83 15.51 0.64
CA MET A 1 16.73 14.72 1.26
C MET A 1 15.76 15.66 1.96
N SER A 2 14.45 15.35 2.07
CA SER A 2 13.52 16.28 2.72
C SER A 2 13.30 15.86 4.17
N ASN A 3 13.37 16.83 5.08
CA ASN A 3 13.09 16.68 6.50
C ASN A 3 11.72 17.29 6.82
N LEU A 4 11.07 16.82 7.87
CA LEU A 4 9.78 17.31 8.31
C LEU A 4 9.88 17.89 9.72
N ILE A 5 9.59 19.18 9.87
CA ILE A 5 9.45 19.84 11.16
C ILE A 5 7.99 19.72 11.60
N VAL A 6 7.79 19.32 12.85
CA VAL A 6 6.47 19.14 13.46
C VAL A 6 6.39 19.94 14.75
N HIS A 7 5.45 20.90 14.83
CA HIS A 7 5.09 21.58 16.07
C HIS A 7 3.83 20.89 16.63
N GLY A 8 4.06 19.99 17.59
CA GLY A 8 3.00 19.14 18.12
C GLY A 8 2.29 19.72 19.35
N GLY A 9 1.37 18.91 19.90
CA GLY A 9 0.57 19.25 21.10
C GLY A 9 -0.79 19.90 20.79
N THR A 10 -1.13 20.08 19.50
CA THR A 10 -2.45 20.58 19.09
C THR A 10 -3.36 19.42 18.72
N PRO A 11 -4.56 19.28 19.34
CA PRO A 11 -5.55 18.31 18.91
C PRO A 11 -6.01 18.54 17.47
N LEU A 12 -5.89 17.54 16.62
CA LEU A 12 -6.27 17.62 15.20
C LEU A 12 -7.79 17.49 15.03
N LYS A 13 -8.41 18.37 14.23
CA LYS A 13 -9.86 18.40 14.05
C LYS A 13 -10.23 18.72 12.60
N GLY A 14 -11.26 18.07 12.10
CA GLY A 14 -11.81 18.39 10.78
C GLY A 14 -12.21 17.16 9.97
N ARG A 15 -12.40 17.38 8.67
CA ARG A 15 -12.82 16.34 7.73
C ARG A 15 -11.78 16.18 6.62
N ILE A 16 -11.47 14.94 6.26
CA ILE A 16 -10.49 14.60 5.22
C ILE A 16 -11.10 13.61 4.25
N ILE A 17 -10.81 13.82 2.97
CA ILE A 17 -11.04 12.84 1.90
C ILE A 17 -9.66 12.28 1.52
N PRO A 18 -9.38 11.00 1.82
CA PRO A 18 -8.12 10.38 1.44
C PRO A 18 -7.93 10.29 -0.08
N SER A 19 -6.69 10.13 -0.50
CA SER A 19 -6.35 9.83 -1.87
C SER A 19 -6.79 8.40 -2.24
N ALA A 20 -6.79 8.07 -3.54
CA ALA A 20 -6.94 6.69 -3.98
C ALA A 20 -5.77 5.82 -3.50
N ASN A 21 -6.03 4.54 -3.26
CA ASN A 21 -5.01 3.61 -2.80
C ASN A 21 -3.96 3.36 -3.89
N LYS A 22 -2.72 3.80 -3.64
CA LYS A 22 -1.58 3.58 -4.55
C LYS A 22 -1.46 2.11 -4.96
N ASN A 23 -1.68 1.18 -4.02
CA ASN A 23 -1.53 -0.25 -4.26
C ASN A 23 -2.65 -0.83 -5.16
N ALA A 24 -3.80 -0.16 -5.28
CA ALA A 24 -4.82 -0.49 -6.28
C ALA A 24 -4.53 0.21 -7.62
N VAL A 25 -4.08 1.46 -7.58
CA VAL A 25 -3.86 2.28 -8.78
C VAL A 25 -2.83 1.65 -9.72
N LEU A 26 -1.70 1.17 -9.19
CA LEU A 26 -0.61 0.65 -10.02
C LEU A 26 -0.99 -0.64 -10.79
N PRO A 27 -1.56 -1.69 -10.15
CA PRO A 27 -2.01 -2.87 -10.88
C PRO A 27 -3.15 -2.57 -11.87
N ILE A 28 -4.07 -1.66 -11.51
CA ILE A 28 -5.16 -1.24 -12.41
C ILE A 28 -4.61 -0.55 -13.65
N LEU A 29 -3.62 0.35 -13.51
CA LEU A 29 -2.94 0.94 -14.66
C LEU A 29 -2.30 -0.13 -15.53
N CYS A 30 -1.55 -1.07 -14.94
CA CYS A 30 -0.93 -2.16 -15.70
C CYS A 30 -1.98 -3.04 -16.41
N ALA A 31 -3.14 -3.27 -15.79
CA ALA A 31 -4.24 -4.03 -16.35
C ALA A 31 -4.87 -3.37 -17.58
N THR A 32 -4.81 -2.04 -17.70
CA THR A 32 -5.34 -1.34 -18.89
C THR A 32 -4.68 -1.82 -20.19
N LEU A 33 -3.39 -2.24 -20.13
CA LEU A 33 -2.68 -2.82 -21.27
C LEU A 33 -3.33 -4.10 -21.83
N LEU A 34 -4.14 -4.81 -21.04
CA LEU A 34 -4.82 -6.02 -21.51
C LEU A 34 -6.01 -5.71 -22.44
N SER A 35 -6.48 -4.47 -22.47
CA SER A 35 -7.60 -4.03 -23.30
C SER A 35 -7.13 -3.18 -24.50
N LYS A 36 -7.89 -3.29 -25.60
CA LYS A 36 -7.77 -2.39 -26.79
C LYS A 36 -8.86 -1.33 -26.83
N GLU A 37 -9.78 -1.35 -25.86
CA GLU A 37 -10.89 -0.40 -25.79
C GLU A 37 -10.52 0.80 -24.90
N PRO A 38 -11.14 1.97 -25.10
CA PRO A 38 -10.91 3.15 -24.25
C PRO A 38 -11.30 2.90 -22.80
N ILE A 39 -10.47 3.35 -21.86
CA ILE A 39 -10.69 3.22 -20.41
C ILE A 39 -10.56 4.61 -19.77
N ARG A 40 -11.54 4.95 -18.94
CA ARG A 40 -11.54 6.15 -18.09
C ARG A 40 -11.39 5.76 -16.63
N LEU A 41 -10.38 6.32 -15.96
CA LEU A 41 -10.15 6.15 -14.53
C LEU A 41 -10.37 7.47 -13.80
N LYS A 42 -11.11 7.43 -12.68
CA LYS A 42 -11.43 8.60 -11.86
C LYS A 42 -10.81 8.47 -10.47
N GLY A 43 -10.23 9.57 -9.97
CA GLY A 43 -9.54 9.62 -8.70
C GLY A 43 -8.04 9.30 -8.82
N ILE A 44 -7.45 9.39 -10.01
CA ILE A 44 -6.02 9.10 -10.20
C ILE A 44 -5.14 10.06 -9.38
N PRO A 45 -4.25 9.55 -8.51
CA PRO A 45 -3.37 10.39 -7.72
C PRO A 45 -2.14 10.84 -8.50
N GLU A 46 -1.66 12.06 -8.24
CA GLU A 46 -0.43 12.57 -8.83
C GLU A 46 0.79 12.09 -8.05
N ILE A 47 1.19 10.83 -8.25
CA ILE A 47 2.39 10.23 -7.64
C ILE A 47 3.42 9.85 -8.70
N THR A 48 4.68 9.75 -8.28
CA THR A 48 5.82 9.48 -9.19
C THR A 48 5.63 8.19 -9.99
N ASP A 49 5.14 7.13 -9.35
CA ASP A 49 4.98 5.82 -9.99
C ASP A 49 3.89 5.85 -11.08
N VAL A 50 2.80 6.60 -10.87
CA VAL A 50 1.77 6.84 -11.89
C VAL A 50 2.36 7.56 -13.10
N ARG A 51 3.10 8.65 -12.87
CA ARG A 51 3.74 9.41 -13.96
C ARG A 51 4.67 8.53 -14.80
N LYS A 52 5.49 7.68 -14.16
CA LYS A 52 6.39 6.73 -14.83
C LYS A 52 5.61 5.71 -15.69
N ILE A 53 4.52 5.13 -15.18
CA ILE A 53 3.70 4.19 -15.96
C ILE A 53 3.06 4.89 -17.17
N LEU A 54 2.51 6.10 -16.98
CA LEU A 54 1.91 6.85 -18.07
C LEU A 54 2.94 7.25 -19.14
N GLU A 55 4.20 7.48 -18.76
CA GLU A 55 5.30 7.70 -19.70
C GLU A 55 5.58 6.44 -20.52
N VAL A 56 5.63 5.25 -19.87
CA VAL A 56 5.71 3.97 -20.59
C VAL A 56 4.60 3.85 -21.61
N PHE A 57 3.36 4.12 -21.22
CA PHE A 57 2.22 4.02 -22.13
C PHE A 57 2.36 4.93 -23.36
N ARG A 58 2.82 6.17 -23.16
CA ARG A 58 3.09 7.09 -24.29
C ARG A 58 4.21 6.59 -25.19
N ASN A 59 5.28 6.05 -24.60
CA ASN A 59 6.40 5.47 -25.36
C ASN A 59 5.96 4.24 -26.16
N LEU A 60 5.02 3.45 -25.65
CA LEU A 60 4.39 2.36 -26.39
C LEU A 60 3.45 2.83 -27.51
N GLY A 61 3.17 4.13 -27.63
CA GLY A 61 2.24 4.69 -28.62
C GLY A 61 0.79 4.75 -28.18
N SER A 62 0.52 4.59 -26.89
CA SER A 62 -0.85 4.71 -26.34
C SER A 62 -1.30 6.18 -26.30
N GLU A 63 -2.59 6.41 -26.54
CA GLU A 63 -3.23 7.69 -26.29
C GLU A 63 -3.48 7.85 -24.78
N VAL A 64 -2.86 8.86 -24.16
CA VAL A 64 -2.95 9.11 -22.71
C VAL A 64 -3.23 10.58 -22.43
N SER A 65 -4.40 10.86 -21.86
CA SER A 65 -4.79 12.17 -21.36
C SER A 65 -5.02 12.10 -19.84
N VAL A 66 -4.31 12.92 -19.06
CA VAL A 66 -4.44 12.97 -17.61
C VAL A 66 -4.62 14.40 -17.12
N ASP A 67 -5.64 14.60 -16.29
CA ASP A 67 -5.88 15.82 -15.53
C ASP A 67 -5.82 15.50 -14.02
N TYR A 68 -4.72 15.87 -13.39
CA TYR A 68 -4.53 15.64 -11.95
C TYR A 68 -5.36 16.57 -11.04
N VAL A 69 -5.92 17.66 -11.58
CA VAL A 69 -6.81 18.55 -10.83
C VAL A 69 -8.15 17.87 -10.58
N THR A 70 -8.72 17.30 -11.65
CA THR A 70 -9.99 16.54 -11.57
C THR A 70 -9.77 15.08 -11.21
N GLY A 71 -8.53 14.59 -11.27
CA GLY A 71 -8.19 13.18 -11.06
C GLY A 71 -8.69 12.27 -12.16
N ILE A 72 -8.86 12.75 -13.40
CA ILE A 72 -9.35 11.97 -14.53
C ILE A 72 -8.17 11.54 -15.42
N LEU A 73 -8.14 10.26 -15.76
CA LEU A 73 -7.22 9.67 -16.72
C LEU A 73 -8.03 8.95 -17.81
N ASP A 74 -7.82 9.33 -19.05
CA ASP A 74 -8.26 8.58 -20.22
C ASP A 74 -7.07 7.89 -20.87
N VAL A 75 -7.20 6.58 -21.11
CA VAL A 75 -6.16 5.78 -21.74
C VAL A 75 -6.74 4.90 -22.83
N HIS A 76 -6.04 4.80 -23.96
CA HIS A 76 -6.41 3.96 -25.10
C HIS A 76 -5.17 3.33 -25.73
N HIS A 77 -5.11 1.99 -25.75
CA HIS A 77 -3.95 1.21 -26.19
C HIS A 77 -4.14 0.58 -27.57
N LEU A 78 -4.79 1.26 -28.50
CA LEU A 78 -5.13 0.66 -29.81
C LEU A 78 -3.89 0.45 -30.70
N ALA A 79 -3.09 1.50 -30.90
CA ALA A 79 -1.95 1.52 -31.82
C ALA A 79 -0.62 1.44 -31.06
N THR A 80 -0.43 0.38 -30.29
CA THR A 80 0.77 0.18 -29.49
C THR A 80 1.80 -0.71 -30.16
N HIS A 81 3.08 -0.45 -29.92
CA HIS A 81 4.19 -1.30 -30.32
C HIS A 81 5.18 -1.43 -29.17
N PHE A 82 5.97 -2.51 -29.18
CA PHE A 82 7.02 -2.77 -28.21
C PHE A 82 8.10 -3.63 -28.87
N ASP A 83 9.35 -3.18 -28.78
CA ASP A 83 10.52 -3.95 -29.19
C ASP A 83 11.40 -4.22 -27.96
N PRO A 84 11.45 -5.46 -27.44
CA PRO A 84 12.22 -5.81 -26.24
C PRO A 84 13.74 -5.60 -26.43
N ALA A 85 14.23 -5.42 -27.65
CA ALA A 85 15.63 -5.09 -27.89
C ALA A 85 15.97 -3.61 -27.64
N VAL A 86 14.96 -2.72 -27.73
CA VAL A 86 15.12 -1.27 -27.65
C VAL A 86 14.35 -0.67 -26.47
N ASP A 87 13.09 -1.10 -26.30
CA ASP A 87 12.19 -0.52 -25.31
C ASP A 87 12.51 -1.04 -23.89
N ARG A 88 12.68 -0.12 -22.97
CA ARG A 88 12.99 -0.40 -21.56
C ARG A 88 11.81 -0.06 -20.68
N LEU A 89 11.58 -0.87 -19.65
CA LEU A 89 10.70 -0.51 -18.55
C LEU A 89 11.43 0.48 -17.61
N PRO A 90 10.69 1.34 -16.89
CA PRO A 90 11.29 2.36 -16.04
C PRO A 90 12.19 1.74 -14.97
N GLU A 91 13.43 2.24 -14.88
CA GLU A 91 14.34 1.96 -13.78
C GLU A 91 13.77 2.47 -12.44
N GLU A 92 14.25 1.92 -11.34
CA GLU A 92 13.88 2.32 -9.97
C GLU A 92 12.37 2.25 -9.66
N MET A 93 11.60 1.46 -10.41
CA MET A 93 10.19 1.24 -10.16
C MET A 93 9.90 -0.25 -10.02
N ARG A 94 9.80 -0.72 -8.76
CA ARG A 94 9.52 -2.15 -8.47
C ARG A 94 8.22 -2.66 -9.12
N SER A 95 7.19 -1.80 -9.20
CA SER A 95 5.92 -2.14 -9.83
C SER A 95 6.01 -2.37 -11.34
N SER A 96 7.17 -2.13 -11.98
CA SER A 96 7.40 -2.42 -13.41
C SER A 96 7.18 -3.90 -13.76
N ILE A 97 7.40 -4.82 -12.81
CA ILE A 97 7.13 -6.25 -12.98
C ILE A 97 5.64 -6.54 -13.28
N MET A 98 4.74 -5.64 -12.89
CA MET A 98 3.30 -5.76 -13.15
C MET A 98 2.90 -5.36 -14.58
N LEU A 99 3.80 -4.72 -15.34
CA LEU A 99 3.61 -4.46 -16.77
C LEU A 99 3.84 -5.72 -17.61
N VAL A 100 4.61 -6.68 -17.09
CA VAL A 100 5.00 -7.91 -17.81
C VAL A 100 3.80 -8.69 -18.35
N PRO A 101 2.74 -8.98 -17.58
CA PRO A 101 1.58 -9.71 -18.12
C PRO A 101 0.92 -8.99 -19.30
N GLY A 102 0.76 -7.67 -19.22
CA GLY A 102 0.20 -6.87 -20.30
C GLY A 102 1.07 -6.88 -21.55
N LEU A 103 2.40 -6.75 -21.39
CA LEU A 103 3.36 -6.82 -22.50
C LEU A 103 3.40 -8.21 -23.13
N MET A 104 3.44 -9.28 -22.31
CA MET A 104 3.38 -10.66 -22.83
C MET A 104 2.09 -10.95 -23.61
N ALA A 105 0.94 -10.55 -23.07
CA ALA A 105 -0.34 -10.78 -23.72
C ALA A 105 -0.48 -10.01 -25.05
N ARG A 106 0.11 -8.82 -25.13
CA ARG A 106 -0.02 -7.93 -26.29
C ARG A 106 1.06 -8.13 -27.35
N PHE A 107 2.31 -8.33 -26.91
CA PHE A 107 3.49 -8.35 -27.79
C PHE A 107 4.25 -9.68 -27.76
N GLY A 108 3.90 -10.60 -26.89
CA GLY A 108 4.61 -11.87 -26.72
C GLY A 108 5.96 -11.77 -26.01
N ALA A 109 6.34 -10.59 -25.54
CA ALA A 109 7.62 -10.37 -24.88
C ALA A 109 7.58 -9.19 -23.89
N ALA A 110 8.47 -9.25 -22.89
CA ALA A 110 8.76 -8.16 -21.96
C ALA A 110 10.23 -8.20 -21.54
N ARG A 111 10.78 -7.06 -21.11
CA ARG A 111 12.11 -6.96 -20.54
C ARG A 111 12.06 -6.13 -19.25
N ILE A 112 12.68 -6.64 -18.18
CA ILE A 112 12.80 -5.98 -16.89
C ILE A 112 14.27 -5.82 -16.58
N GLU A 113 14.69 -4.64 -16.12
CA GLU A 113 16.06 -4.38 -15.66
C GLU A 113 16.25 -4.77 -14.19
N ASP A 114 17.49 -5.18 -13.81
CA ASP A 114 17.81 -5.68 -12.45
C ASP A 114 17.78 -4.60 -11.37
N ASP A 115 17.88 -3.32 -11.70
CA ASP A 115 17.97 -2.23 -10.72
C ASP A 115 16.60 -1.80 -10.19
N VAL A 116 15.86 -2.78 -9.64
CA VAL A 116 14.54 -2.56 -9.06
C VAL A 116 14.68 -2.11 -7.61
N LYS A 117 15.08 -0.86 -7.39
CA LYS A 117 15.08 -0.26 -6.05
C LYS A 117 13.65 -0.01 -5.57
N GLY A 118 13.29 -0.62 -4.46
CA GLY A 118 12.00 -0.44 -3.76
C GLY A 118 12.18 0.13 -2.36
N CYS A 119 11.09 0.14 -1.59
CA CYS A 119 11.10 0.42 -0.16
C CYS A 119 12.05 -0.53 0.58
N THR A 120 12.85 -0.04 1.54
CA THR A 120 13.89 -0.79 2.27
C THR A 120 13.35 -1.78 3.31
N LEU A 121 12.09 -2.20 3.20
CA LEU A 121 11.42 -3.18 4.07
C LEU A 121 11.90 -4.63 3.83
N GLY A 122 13.20 -4.91 3.84
CA GLY A 122 13.78 -6.24 3.67
C GLY A 122 14.00 -6.66 2.21
N ALA A 123 14.75 -7.75 2.01
CA ALA A 123 14.95 -8.39 0.71
C ALA A 123 13.59 -8.90 0.19
N ARG A 124 13.29 -8.61 -1.05
CA ARG A 124 12.06 -9.05 -1.68
C ARG A 124 12.40 -9.77 -2.97
N GLU A 125 12.06 -11.02 -3.00
CA GLU A 125 12.27 -11.90 -4.14
C GLU A 125 11.37 -11.51 -5.33
N ILE A 126 11.85 -11.74 -6.53
CA ILE A 126 11.06 -11.69 -7.77
C ILE A 126 10.66 -13.08 -8.24
N ASP A 127 11.24 -14.11 -7.63
CA ASP A 127 11.06 -15.52 -7.98
C ASP A 127 9.58 -15.94 -8.05
N PRO A 128 8.68 -15.54 -7.12
CA PRO A 128 7.27 -15.87 -7.23
C PRO A 128 6.59 -15.31 -8.49
N HIS A 129 7.06 -14.15 -8.98
CA HIS A 129 6.56 -13.58 -10.25
C HIS A 129 7.09 -14.37 -11.44
N VAL A 130 8.37 -14.71 -11.44
CA VAL A 130 9.00 -15.52 -12.48
C VAL A 130 8.29 -16.87 -12.59
N GLU A 131 8.02 -17.53 -11.46
CA GLU A 131 7.29 -18.78 -11.43
C GLU A 131 5.89 -18.65 -12.05
N VAL A 132 5.15 -17.58 -11.72
CA VAL A 132 3.84 -17.30 -12.33
C VAL A 132 3.99 -17.21 -13.85
N PHE A 133 4.94 -16.41 -14.37
CA PHE A 133 5.10 -16.26 -15.82
C PHE A 133 5.44 -17.58 -16.50
N GLN A 134 6.35 -18.38 -15.93
CA GLN A 134 6.71 -19.70 -16.45
C GLN A 134 5.53 -20.66 -16.45
N ARG A 135 4.71 -20.65 -15.39
CA ARG A 135 3.49 -21.48 -15.31
C ARG A 135 2.47 -21.15 -16.39
N PHE A 136 2.38 -19.87 -16.79
CA PHE A 136 1.55 -19.43 -17.92
C PHE A 136 2.20 -19.70 -19.29
N GLY A 137 3.36 -20.35 -19.33
CA GLY A 137 4.02 -20.80 -20.57
C GLY A 137 5.06 -19.82 -21.11
N ALA A 138 5.47 -18.83 -20.32
CA ALA A 138 6.56 -17.95 -20.69
C ALA A 138 7.92 -18.61 -20.47
N ASP A 139 8.86 -18.33 -21.36
CA ASP A 139 10.29 -18.56 -21.16
C ASP A 139 10.91 -17.32 -20.52
N VAL A 140 11.68 -17.52 -19.43
CA VAL A 140 12.28 -16.42 -18.67
C VAL A 140 13.78 -16.62 -18.64
N GLU A 141 14.50 -15.76 -19.31
CA GLU A 141 15.95 -15.77 -19.40
C GLU A 141 16.56 -14.64 -18.55
N ARG A 142 17.52 -15.00 -17.68
CA ARG A 142 18.28 -14.01 -16.94
C ARG A 142 19.39 -13.46 -17.84
N GLN A 143 19.41 -12.14 -17.97
CA GLN A 143 20.44 -11.36 -18.64
C GLN A 143 21.40 -10.74 -17.61
N ILE A 144 22.51 -10.16 -18.06
CA ILE A 144 23.48 -9.45 -17.20
C ILE A 144 22.83 -8.25 -16.50
N ASP A 145 21.89 -7.60 -17.16
CA ASP A 145 21.24 -6.34 -16.76
C ASP A 145 19.73 -6.51 -16.50
N GLY A 146 19.23 -7.75 -16.33
CA GLY A 146 17.82 -7.98 -16.04
C GLY A 146 17.26 -9.33 -16.47
N LEU A 147 15.96 -9.34 -16.77
CA LEU A 147 15.22 -10.51 -17.22
C LEU A 147 14.54 -10.22 -18.55
N THR A 148 14.63 -11.17 -19.48
CA THR A 148 13.79 -11.20 -20.68
C THR A 148 12.74 -12.29 -20.52
N VAL A 149 11.49 -11.93 -20.78
CA VAL A 149 10.33 -12.83 -20.69
C VAL A 149 9.70 -12.91 -22.06
N THR A 150 9.54 -14.11 -22.59
CA THR A 150 8.93 -14.34 -23.92
C THR A 150 7.84 -15.40 -23.83
N VAL A 151 6.76 -15.28 -24.60
CA VAL A 151 5.70 -16.27 -24.68
C VAL A 151 5.37 -16.55 -26.14
N GLN A 152 5.34 -17.84 -26.51
CA GLN A 152 4.96 -18.28 -27.84
C GLN A 152 3.59 -18.99 -27.82
N GLY A 153 2.71 -18.61 -28.72
CA GLY A 153 1.39 -19.23 -28.84
C GLY A 153 0.37 -18.82 -27.78
N GLY A 154 0.64 -17.71 -27.05
CA GLY A 154 -0.25 -17.13 -26.04
C GLY A 154 -0.14 -17.80 -24.65
N LEU A 155 -0.79 -17.17 -23.67
CA LEU A 155 -0.79 -17.63 -22.28
C LEU A 155 -1.65 -18.86 -22.10
N ARG A 156 -1.17 -19.82 -21.28
CA ARG A 156 -1.84 -21.10 -21.01
C ARG A 156 -2.34 -21.13 -19.58
N ALA A 157 -3.59 -21.56 -19.40
CA ALA A 157 -4.17 -21.74 -18.08
C ALA A 157 -3.43 -22.78 -17.24
N ASN A 158 -3.37 -22.55 -15.93
CA ASN A 158 -2.75 -23.45 -14.97
C ASN A 158 -3.31 -23.26 -13.57
N ASP A 159 -3.15 -24.29 -12.72
CA ASP A 159 -3.38 -24.19 -11.30
C ASP A 159 -2.04 -23.98 -10.58
N HIS A 160 -2.02 -23.03 -9.66
CA HIS A 160 -0.82 -22.66 -8.92
C HIS A 160 -1.10 -22.50 -7.42
N TRP A 161 -0.13 -22.87 -6.61
CA TRP A 161 -0.16 -22.68 -5.16
C TRP A 161 1.11 -21.93 -4.76
N THR A 162 0.96 -20.68 -4.35
CA THR A 162 2.09 -19.85 -3.89
C THR A 162 2.47 -20.18 -2.45
N ASP A 163 3.75 -20.02 -2.11
CA ASP A 163 4.28 -20.27 -0.77
C ASP A 163 3.66 -19.35 0.29
N TYR A 164 3.32 -18.13 -0.10
CA TYR A 164 2.68 -17.13 0.75
C TYR A 164 1.75 -16.21 -0.05
N ALA A 165 0.83 -15.56 0.65
CA ALA A 165 -0.14 -14.63 0.06
C ALA A 165 0.54 -13.31 -0.35
N SER A 166 1.23 -13.31 -1.49
CA SER A 166 1.85 -12.11 -2.06
C SER A 166 0.83 -11.31 -2.87
N VAL A 167 0.68 -10.03 -2.55
CA VAL A 167 -0.22 -9.09 -3.25
C VAL A 167 0.13 -9.02 -4.74
N THR A 168 1.33 -8.57 -5.07
CA THR A 168 1.73 -8.33 -6.46
C THR A 168 1.85 -9.62 -7.29
N THR A 169 2.19 -10.75 -6.65
CA THR A 169 2.17 -12.07 -7.33
C THR A 169 0.75 -12.50 -7.67
N THR A 170 -0.20 -12.27 -6.74
CA THR A 170 -1.64 -12.52 -7.01
C THR A 170 -2.15 -11.66 -8.15
N GLU A 171 -1.81 -10.38 -8.17
CA GLU A 171 -2.19 -9.45 -9.24
C GLU A 171 -1.60 -9.88 -10.58
N ASN A 172 -0.33 -10.25 -10.64
CA ASN A 172 0.30 -10.77 -11.86
C ASN A 172 -0.35 -12.09 -12.34
N PHE A 173 -0.73 -12.97 -11.39
CA PHE A 173 -1.46 -14.19 -11.75
C PHE A 173 -2.81 -13.88 -12.40
N VAL A 174 -3.59 -12.95 -11.80
CA VAL A 174 -4.89 -12.52 -12.35
C VAL A 174 -4.72 -11.88 -13.73
N LEU A 175 -3.71 -11.02 -13.90
CA LEU A 175 -3.41 -10.39 -15.20
C LEU A 175 -3.08 -11.42 -16.29
N CYS A 176 -2.24 -12.40 -15.98
CA CYS A 176 -1.91 -13.47 -16.92
C CYS A 176 -3.14 -14.36 -17.23
N ALA A 177 -3.89 -14.74 -16.18
CA ALA A 177 -5.02 -15.65 -16.31
C ALA A 177 -6.19 -15.07 -17.10
N ALA A 178 -6.38 -13.75 -17.06
CA ALA A 178 -7.51 -13.06 -17.67
C ALA A 178 -7.64 -13.32 -19.18
N LEU A 179 -6.52 -13.47 -19.89
CA LEU A 179 -6.45 -13.75 -21.33
C LEU A 179 -5.84 -15.14 -21.65
N ALA A 180 -5.60 -15.98 -20.62
CA ALA A 180 -5.09 -17.32 -20.82
C ALA A 180 -6.15 -18.25 -21.41
N ASN A 181 -5.74 -19.21 -22.22
CA ASN A 181 -6.67 -20.19 -22.78
C ASN A 181 -7.04 -21.24 -21.71
N GLY A 182 -8.26 -21.14 -21.17
CA GLY A 182 -8.81 -22.05 -20.14
C GLY A 182 -9.05 -21.37 -18.81
N SER A 183 -9.16 -22.17 -17.74
CA SER A 183 -9.39 -21.70 -16.37
C SER A 183 -8.15 -21.90 -15.52
N SER A 184 -7.78 -20.90 -14.74
CA SER A 184 -6.61 -20.92 -13.85
C SER A 184 -7.04 -20.70 -12.41
N THR A 185 -6.46 -21.46 -11.48
CA THR A 185 -6.75 -21.31 -10.04
C THR A 185 -5.48 -20.97 -9.28
N LEU A 186 -5.52 -19.90 -8.51
CA LEU A 186 -4.47 -19.56 -7.54
C LEU A 186 -4.96 -19.91 -6.14
N THR A 187 -4.19 -20.74 -5.44
CA THR A 187 -4.35 -21.01 -4.00
C THR A 187 -3.30 -20.26 -3.21
N ASN A 188 -3.65 -19.81 -2.01
CA ASN A 188 -2.90 -18.89 -1.18
C ASN A 188 -2.81 -17.46 -1.78
N ALA A 189 -3.89 -17.08 -2.49
CA ALA A 189 -4.00 -15.74 -3.06
C ALA A 189 -4.08 -14.67 -1.97
N ALA A 190 -3.49 -13.51 -2.24
CA ALA A 190 -3.69 -12.30 -1.46
C ALA A 190 -5.13 -11.78 -1.64
N SER A 191 -5.71 -11.24 -0.57
CA SER A 191 -7.11 -10.80 -0.57
C SER A 191 -7.32 -9.45 0.11
N GLU A 192 -6.28 -8.63 0.17
CA GLU A 192 -6.30 -7.26 0.68
C GLU A 192 -7.36 -6.41 -0.05
N PRO A 193 -7.93 -5.37 0.60
CA PRO A 193 -8.91 -4.48 -0.02
C PRO A 193 -8.51 -3.95 -1.40
N HIS A 194 -7.25 -3.57 -1.58
CA HIS A 194 -6.76 -3.06 -2.87
C HIS A 194 -6.62 -4.16 -3.94
N VAL A 195 -6.37 -5.44 -3.55
CA VAL A 195 -6.42 -6.57 -4.48
C VAL A 195 -7.86 -6.85 -4.92
N GLN A 196 -8.81 -6.72 -3.99
CA GLN A 196 -10.23 -6.85 -4.30
C GLN A 196 -10.68 -5.74 -5.26
N GLU A 197 -10.28 -4.49 -5.03
CA GLU A 197 -10.54 -3.35 -5.90
C GLU A 197 -9.96 -3.56 -7.31
N PHE A 198 -8.71 -4.04 -7.40
CA PHE A 198 -8.10 -4.43 -8.66
C PHE A 198 -8.92 -5.52 -9.39
N CYS A 199 -9.36 -6.56 -8.69
CA CYS A 199 -10.20 -7.60 -9.28
C CYS A 199 -11.58 -7.08 -9.71
N GLN A 200 -12.17 -6.12 -8.99
CA GLN A 200 -13.41 -5.44 -9.41
C GLN A 200 -13.22 -4.66 -10.72
N PHE A 201 -12.07 -3.99 -10.86
CA PHE A 201 -11.71 -3.37 -12.14
C PHE A 201 -11.60 -4.41 -13.26
N MET A 202 -10.94 -5.55 -13.03
CA MET A 202 -10.87 -6.64 -14.02
C MET A 202 -12.25 -7.18 -14.39
N LEU A 203 -13.15 -7.35 -13.42
CA LEU A 203 -14.55 -7.74 -13.67
C LEU A 203 -15.28 -6.68 -14.52
N MET A 204 -15.08 -5.39 -14.28
CA MET A 204 -15.63 -4.31 -15.10
C MET A 204 -15.15 -4.39 -16.54
N LEU A 205 -13.89 -4.76 -16.78
CA LEU A 205 -13.35 -5.01 -18.13
C LEU A 205 -13.90 -6.30 -18.77
N GLY A 206 -14.66 -7.12 -18.04
CA GLY A 206 -15.26 -8.36 -18.55
C GLY A 206 -14.47 -9.63 -18.23
N ALA A 207 -13.47 -9.57 -17.35
CA ALA A 207 -12.84 -10.78 -16.80
C ALA A 207 -13.85 -11.60 -15.99
N LYS A 208 -13.62 -12.90 -15.90
CA LYS A 208 -14.46 -13.83 -15.13
C LYS A 208 -13.67 -14.35 -13.95
N ILE A 209 -13.97 -13.87 -12.75
CA ILE A 209 -13.25 -14.17 -11.52
C ILE A 209 -14.21 -14.71 -10.47
N GLU A 210 -13.87 -15.86 -9.88
CA GLU A 210 -14.56 -16.48 -8.76
C GLU A 210 -13.66 -16.47 -7.52
N GLY A 211 -14.25 -16.44 -6.32
CA GLY A 211 -13.50 -16.46 -5.06
C GLY A 211 -12.85 -15.13 -4.70
N LEU A 212 -13.29 -14.01 -5.27
CA LEU A 212 -12.80 -12.68 -4.93
C LEU A 212 -12.83 -12.45 -3.41
N GLY A 213 -11.72 -11.93 -2.86
CA GLY A 213 -11.58 -11.66 -1.43
C GLY A 213 -11.30 -12.90 -0.57
N THR A 214 -11.02 -14.04 -1.18
CA THR A 214 -10.62 -15.29 -0.49
C THR A 214 -9.19 -15.69 -0.84
N SER A 215 -8.64 -16.66 -0.10
CA SER A 215 -7.32 -17.22 -0.38
C SER A 215 -7.26 -18.15 -1.60
N ARG A 216 -8.39 -18.36 -2.29
CA ARG A 216 -8.44 -19.16 -3.51
C ARG A 216 -9.29 -18.45 -4.56
N VAL A 217 -8.66 -18.04 -5.64
CA VAL A 217 -9.32 -17.35 -6.75
C VAL A 217 -9.19 -18.17 -8.03
N THR A 218 -10.29 -18.26 -8.79
CA THR A 218 -10.32 -18.93 -10.10
C THR A 218 -10.66 -17.88 -11.15
N ILE A 219 -9.87 -17.83 -12.21
CA ILE A 219 -10.04 -16.91 -13.33
C ILE A 219 -10.29 -17.74 -14.58
N HIS A 220 -11.40 -17.47 -15.24
CA HIS A 220 -11.71 -18.06 -16.55
C HIS A 220 -11.25 -17.10 -17.64
N GLY A 221 -10.24 -17.48 -18.39
CA GLY A 221 -9.70 -16.66 -19.46
C GLY A 221 -10.76 -16.33 -20.51
N VAL A 222 -10.69 -15.09 -21.01
CA VAL A 222 -11.59 -14.57 -22.03
C VAL A 222 -10.82 -14.22 -23.30
N GLU A 223 -11.47 -14.23 -24.45
CA GLU A 223 -10.85 -13.91 -25.74
C GLU A 223 -10.36 -12.44 -25.78
N LYS A 224 -11.12 -11.53 -25.17
CA LYS A 224 -10.81 -10.10 -25.09
C LYS A 224 -11.42 -9.46 -23.86
N LEU A 225 -10.79 -8.40 -23.38
CA LEU A 225 -11.33 -7.50 -22.36
C LEU A 225 -11.91 -6.25 -23.02
N GLY A 226 -12.97 -5.70 -22.43
CA GLY A 226 -13.61 -4.46 -22.86
C GLY A 226 -12.99 -3.22 -22.27
N GLY A 227 -13.64 -2.07 -22.47
CA GLY A 227 -13.34 -0.80 -21.87
C GLY A 227 -14.39 -0.36 -20.85
N GLY A 228 -14.30 0.87 -20.40
CA GLY A 228 -15.30 1.45 -19.50
C GLY A 228 -14.75 2.50 -18.56
N GLU A 229 -15.52 2.79 -17.52
CA GLU A 229 -15.18 3.80 -16.52
C GLU A 229 -15.06 3.14 -15.13
N PHE A 230 -14.00 3.50 -14.40
CA PHE A 230 -13.76 3.02 -13.03
C PHE A 230 -13.39 4.18 -12.12
N THR A 231 -13.92 4.17 -10.90
CA THR A 231 -13.61 5.16 -9.87
C THR A 231 -12.90 4.47 -8.72
N PHE A 232 -11.70 4.97 -8.36
CA PHE A 232 -10.93 4.45 -7.23
C PHE A 232 -11.61 4.77 -5.90
N ALA A 233 -11.54 3.80 -4.99
CA ALA A 233 -11.91 3.98 -3.59
C ALA A 233 -10.83 4.74 -2.81
N GLU A 234 -11.20 5.25 -1.63
CA GLU A 234 -10.27 5.89 -0.70
C GLU A 234 -9.24 4.89 -0.16
N ASP A 235 -7.99 5.33 0.02
CA ASP A 235 -6.93 4.51 0.60
C ASP A 235 -7.23 4.15 2.06
N PHE A 236 -7.56 2.91 2.34
CA PHE A 236 -7.85 2.44 3.69
C PHE A 236 -6.66 2.61 4.66
N HIS A 237 -5.42 2.60 4.17
CA HIS A 237 -4.25 2.90 4.99
C HIS A 237 -4.21 4.39 5.40
N GLU A 238 -4.60 5.31 4.49
CA GLU A 238 -4.73 6.73 4.84
C GLU A 238 -5.90 6.94 5.81
N ILE A 239 -7.04 6.25 5.62
CA ILE A 239 -8.17 6.33 6.55
C ILE A 239 -7.70 5.96 7.96
N VAL A 240 -7.06 4.81 8.14
CA VAL A 240 -6.53 4.36 9.44
C VAL A 240 -5.52 5.37 10.00
N THR A 241 -4.64 5.91 9.17
CA THR A 241 -3.63 6.91 9.57
C THR A 241 -4.29 8.18 10.13
N PHE A 242 -5.27 8.74 9.44
CA PHE A 242 -5.96 9.96 9.90
C PHE A 242 -6.81 9.72 11.15
N LEU A 243 -7.48 8.57 11.27
CA LEU A 243 -8.18 8.18 12.49
C LEU A 243 -7.21 8.04 13.67
N ALA A 244 -6.05 7.41 13.45
CA ALA A 244 -5.03 7.27 14.49
C ALA A 244 -4.40 8.62 14.88
N LEU A 245 -4.20 9.55 13.93
CA LEU A 245 -3.76 10.92 14.20
C LEU A 245 -4.78 11.66 15.07
N GLY A 246 -6.07 11.53 14.78
CA GLY A 246 -7.12 12.05 15.65
C GLY A 246 -7.03 11.47 17.06
N ALA A 247 -6.95 10.15 17.17
CA ALA A 247 -6.87 9.45 18.45
C ALA A 247 -5.63 9.85 19.27
N ILE A 248 -4.42 9.86 18.68
CA ILE A 248 -3.17 10.11 19.41
C ILE A 248 -3.02 11.58 19.88
N THR A 249 -3.67 12.52 19.17
CA THR A 249 -3.64 13.96 19.51
C THR A 249 -4.82 14.41 20.36
N GLY A 250 -5.78 13.55 20.66
CA GLY A 250 -7.01 13.91 21.38
C GLY A 250 -7.96 14.78 20.56
N GLY A 251 -7.94 14.62 19.26
CA GLY A 251 -8.71 15.40 18.30
C GLY A 251 -10.05 14.78 17.91
N ASP A 252 -10.74 15.44 16.99
CA ASP A 252 -11.98 14.95 16.35
C ASP A 252 -11.77 14.98 14.83
N VAL A 253 -11.30 13.88 14.28
CA VAL A 253 -11.02 13.72 12.85
C VAL A 253 -12.06 12.81 12.23
N ARG A 254 -12.66 13.29 11.13
CA ARG A 254 -13.59 12.52 10.29
C ARG A 254 -12.95 12.25 8.94
N VAL A 255 -12.98 11.01 8.52
CA VAL A 255 -12.33 10.56 7.28
C VAL A 255 -13.36 9.94 6.38
N LYS A 256 -13.41 10.34 5.12
CA LYS A 256 -14.28 9.71 4.12
C LYS A 256 -13.91 8.22 4.02
N ASN A 257 -14.93 7.36 4.10
CA ASN A 257 -14.77 5.91 4.02
C ASN A 257 -16.00 5.31 3.35
N SER A 258 -15.84 4.94 2.10
CA SER A 258 -16.92 4.34 1.30
C SER A 258 -17.06 2.84 1.54
N HIS A 259 -16.08 2.19 2.21
CA HIS A 259 -16.02 0.74 2.43
C HIS A 259 -15.79 0.37 3.91
N PRO A 260 -16.71 0.77 4.83
CA PRO A 260 -16.56 0.46 6.26
C PRO A 260 -16.60 -1.05 6.55
N GLU A 261 -17.16 -1.86 5.66
CA GLU A 261 -17.17 -3.34 5.76
C GLU A 261 -15.78 -3.97 5.76
N GLN A 262 -14.75 -3.24 5.35
CA GLN A 262 -13.34 -3.67 5.39
C GLN A 262 -12.67 -3.39 6.75
N PHE A 263 -13.38 -2.74 7.70
CA PHE A 263 -12.78 -2.23 8.94
C PHE A 263 -12.94 -3.11 10.20
N PRO A 264 -13.71 -4.21 10.27
CA PRO A 264 -13.99 -4.89 11.54
C PRO A 264 -12.75 -5.27 12.35
N LEU A 265 -11.65 -5.70 11.72
CA LEU A 265 -10.41 -6.02 12.43
C LEU A 265 -9.64 -4.76 12.83
N LEU A 266 -9.68 -3.71 12.02
CA LEU A 266 -9.07 -2.41 12.32
C LEU A 266 -9.76 -1.78 13.53
N ASP A 267 -11.09 -1.79 13.58
CA ASP A 267 -11.88 -1.30 14.72
C ASP A 267 -11.53 -2.04 16.00
N ARG A 268 -11.44 -3.38 15.92
CA ARG A 268 -10.99 -4.20 17.06
C ARG A 268 -9.56 -3.88 17.50
N THR A 269 -8.70 -3.50 16.53
CA THR A 269 -7.32 -3.12 16.85
C THR A 269 -7.28 -1.77 17.54
N PHE A 270 -8.04 -0.78 17.06
CA PHE A 270 -8.21 0.51 17.75
C PHE A 270 -8.79 0.35 19.14
N ALA A 271 -9.78 -0.53 19.31
CA ALA A 271 -10.40 -0.79 20.61
C ALA A 271 -9.41 -1.32 21.67
N LYS A 272 -8.28 -1.93 21.25
CA LYS A 272 -7.20 -2.34 22.19
C LYS A 272 -6.52 -1.14 22.86
N PHE A 273 -6.62 0.05 22.30
CA PHE A 273 -6.08 1.31 22.81
C PHE A 273 -7.14 2.23 23.41
N GLY A 274 -8.35 1.71 23.63
CA GLY A 274 -9.48 2.49 24.14
C GLY A 274 -10.07 3.47 23.15
N VAL A 275 -9.87 3.22 21.84
CA VAL A 275 -10.40 4.03 20.74
C VAL A 275 -11.56 3.27 20.08
N THR A 276 -12.73 3.90 19.98
CA THR A 276 -13.88 3.39 19.23
C THR A 276 -13.93 4.08 17.87
N ILE A 277 -14.09 3.31 16.80
CA ILE A 277 -14.35 3.85 15.47
C ILE A 277 -15.85 3.77 15.21
N VAL A 278 -16.41 4.88 14.74
CA VAL A 278 -17.83 5.00 14.36
C VAL A 278 -17.89 5.25 12.87
N HIS A 279 -18.65 4.41 12.16
CA HIS A 279 -18.90 4.52 10.72
C HIS A 279 -20.34 5.00 10.49
N GLU A 280 -20.49 6.13 9.83
CA GLU A 280 -21.80 6.75 9.62
C GLU A 280 -21.78 7.60 8.35
N ASP A 281 -22.79 7.45 7.48
CA ASP A 281 -22.98 8.24 6.26
C ASP A 281 -21.76 8.31 5.32
N GLY A 282 -21.03 7.20 5.20
CA GLY A 282 -19.83 7.12 4.37
C GLY A 282 -18.62 7.87 4.93
N TRP A 283 -18.62 8.11 6.25
CA TRP A 283 -17.50 8.68 7.01
C TRP A 283 -17.15 7.79 8.19
N SER A 284 -15.89 7.82 8.58
CA SER A 284 -15.41 7.20 9.80
C SER A 284 -14.85 8.27 10.72
N ARG A 285 -15.07 8.13 12.03
CA ARG A 285 -14.48 9.00 13.06
C ARG A 285 -14.01 8.20 14.25
N CYS A 286 -12.98 8.69 14.95
CA CYS A 286 -12.52 8.09 16.19
C CYS A 286 -13.16 8.79 17.40
N GLU A 287 -13.58 8.00 18.37
CA GLU A 287 -13.95 8.44 19.71
C GLU A 287 -12.96 7.84 20.70
N ALA A 288 -12.22 8.68 21.40
CA ALA A 288 -11.21 8.26 22.34
C ALA A 288 -11.34 9.03 23.67
N GLN A 289 -11.16 8.33 24.78
CA GLN A 289 -10.97 8.96 26.08
C GLN A 289 -9.47 9.23 26.29
N PHE A 290 -9.14 10.42 26.77
CA PHE A 290 -7.78 10.78 27.10
C PHE A 290 -7.53 10.70 28.61
N PRO A 291 -6.34 10.20 29.04
CA PRO A 291 -5.30 9.60 28.22
C PRO A 291 -5.74 8.27 27.60
N LEU A 292 -5.16 7.92 26.43
CA LEU A 292 -5.40 6.61 25.84
C LEU A 292 -4.93 5.50 26.76
N LYS A 293 -5.71 4.41 26.86
CA LYS A 293 -5.38 3.26 27.71
C LYS A 293 -5.46 1.95 26.96
N VAL A 294 -4.43 1.13 27.14
CA VAL A 294 -4.44 -0.23 26.62
C VAL A 294 -5.49 -1.04 27.39
N LYS A 295 -6.41 -1.66 26.66
CA LYS A 295 -7.41 -2.54 27.23
C LYS A 295 -6.74 -3.82 27.73
N GLU A 296 -6.85 -4.10 29.02
CA GLU A 296 -6.30 -5.32 29.58
C GLU A 296 -7.00 -6.57 29.00
N PRO A 297 -6.23 -7.61 28.63
CA PRO A 297 -6.82 -8.89 28.25
C PRO A 297 -7.61 -9.50 29.42
N PHE A 298 -8.69 -10.21 29.11
CA PHE A 298 -9.45 -10.94 30.16
C PHE A 298 -8.58 -12.00 30.85
N THR A 299 -7.70 -12.66 30.08
CA THR A 299 -6.72 -13.60 30.66
C THR A 299 -5.63 -12.80 31.37
N ARG A 300 -5.51 -12.99 32.67
CA ARG A 300 -4.49 -12.29 33.48
C ARG A 300 -3.08 -12.73 33.13
N ASN A 301 -2.12 -11.87 33.40
CA ASN A 301 -0.67 -12.11 33.21
C ASN A 301 -0.23 -12.33 31.74
N ILE A 302 -1.00 -11.88 30.76
CA ILE A 302 -0.58 -11.82 29.37
C ILE A 302 -0.64 -10.39 28.85
N LEU A 303 0.22 -10.06 27.90
CA LEU A 303 0.21 -8.77 27.23
C LEU A 303 -0.92 -8.70 26.20
N GLN A 304 -1.51 -7.51 26.03
CA GLN A 304 -2.29 -7.22 24.86
C GLN A 304 -1.42 -7.39 23.61
N LYS A 305 -1.98 -7.94 22.51
CA LYS A 305 -1.24 -8.23 21.29
C LYS A 305 -1.84 -7.51 20.10
N VAL A 306 -0.95 -7.02 19.22
CA VAL A 306 -1.26 -6.57 17.86
C VAL A 306 -0.38 -7.36 16.91
N GLU A 307 -0.97 -8.20 16.07
CA GLU A 307 -0.27 -9.10 15.17
C GLU A 307 -0.56 -8.69 13.73
N ALA A 308 0.50 -8.43 12.97
CA ALA A 308 0.42 -8.10 11.55
C ALA A 308 0.85 -9.29 10.70
N ALA A 309 0.02 -9.61 9.70
CA ALA A 309 0.21 -10.69 8.75
C ALA A 309 -0.56 -10.35 7.46
N PRO A 310 -0.46 -11.15 6.39
CA PRO A 310 -1.29 -10.96 5.21
C PRO A 310 -2.78 -10.95 5.55
N TRP A 311 -3.56 -10.17 4.81
CA TRP A 311 -5.01 -10.08 4.99
C TRP A 311 -5.68 -11.47 5.02
N PRO A 312 -6.69 -11.73 5.87
CA PRO A 312 -7.50 -10.77 6.65
C PRO A 312 -6.95 -10.44 8.05
N TYR A 313 -5.68 -10.67 8.31
CA TYR A 313 -5.02 -10.11 9.48
C TYR A 313 -4.79 -8.60 9.33
N LEU A 314 -4.26 -7.96 10.39
CA LEU A 314 -3.84 -6.56 10.31
C LEU A 314 -2.73 -6.42 9.26
N PRO A 315 -2.90 -5.58 8.23
CA PRO A 315 -1.85 -5.33 7.26
C PRO A 315 -0.57 -4.82 7.91
N VAL A 316 0.57 -5.38 7.52
CA VAL A 316 1.87 -5.04 8.12
C VAL A 316 2.24 -3.57 7.95
N ASP A 317 1.79 -2.94 6.88
CA ASP A 317 2.01 -1.52 6.60
C ASP A 317 1.35 -0.61 7.65
N LEU A 318 0.32 -1.09 8.34
CA LEU A 318 -0.35 -0.37 9.42
C LEU A 318 0.29 -0.58 10.81
N LEU A 319 1.17 -1.57 10.94
CA LEU A 319 1.77 -1.89 12.25
C LEU A 319 2.50 -0.69 12.88
N PRO A 320 3.31 0.11 12.15
CA PRO A 320 3.96 1.29 12.72
C PRO A 320 2.98 2.33 13.30
N ILE A 321 1.81 2.49 12.68
CA ILE A 321 0.75 3.40 13.13
C ILE A 321 0.24 2.98 14.52
N PHE A 322 -0.01 1.68 14.71
CA PHE A 322 -0.44 1.15 16.01
C PHE A 322 0.68 1.11 17.05
N VAL A 323 1.95 0.98 16.64
CA VAL A 323 3.11 1.14 17.54
C VAL A 323 3.15 2.58 18.11
N ALA A 324 2.92 3.61 17.29
CA ALA A 324 2.82 4.99 17.76
C ALA A 324 1.71 5.17 18.82
N LEU A 325 0.53 4.57 18.60
CA LEU A 325 -0.54 4.55 19.61
C LEU A 325 -0.09 3.82 20.90
N GLY A 326 0.62 2.70 20.76
CA GLY A 326 1.11 1.90 21.89
C GLY A 326 2.17 2.61 22.74
N VAL A 327 2.95 3.50 22.15
CA VAL A 327 3.91 4.35 22.91
C VAL A 327 3.19 5.43 23.70
N LYS A 328 2.08 5.94 23.16
CA LYS A 328 1.29 7.01 23.81
C LYS A 328 0.33 6.47 24.87
N ALA A 329 -0.34 5.35 24.62
CA ALA A 329 -1.37 4.79 25.49
C ALA A 329 -0.78 4.23 26.79
N GLU A 330 -1.41 4.49 27.94
CA GLU A 330 -1.05 3.88 29.23
C GLU A 330 -1.21 2.36 29.16
N GLY A 331 -0.16 1.60 29.51
CA GLY A 331 -0.14 0.14 29.52
C GLY A 331 0.92 -0.45 28.60
N SER A 332 0.85 -1.76 28.39
CA SER A 332 1.85 -2.49 27.60
C SER A 332 1.19 -3.30 26.48
N VAL A 333 1.80 -3.24 25.29
CA VAL A 333 1.33 -3.97 24.10
C VAL A 333 2.49 -4.65 23.41
N MET A 334 2.31 -5.92 23.06
CA MET A 334 3.21 -6.63 22.18
C MET A 334 2.77 -6.48 20.72
N PHE A 335 3.69 -6.04 19.87
CA PHE A 335 3.51 -5.97 18.42
C PHE A 335 4.32 -7.07 17.76
N TRP A 336 3.72 -7.78 16.82
CA TRP A 336 4.36 -8.87 16.10
C TRP A 336 4.21 -8.68 14.59
N ASN A 337 5.35 -8.46 13.92
CA ASN A 337 5.45 -8.44 12.47
C ASN A 337 5.76 -9.86 11.97
N LYS A 338 4.80 -10.49 11.29
CA LYS A 338 4.94 -11.86 10.76
C LYS A 338 5.35 -11.91 9.28
N VAL A 339 5.69 -10.76 8.68
CA VAL A 339 5.91 -10.66 7.23
C VAL A 339 7.34 -10.31 6.88
N TYR A 340 7.94 -9.30 7.54
CA TYR A 340 9.25 -8.78 7.15
C TYR A 340 10.26 -8.92 8.27
N ASP A 341 11.41 -9.52 7.94
CA ASP A 341 12.56 -9.62 8.83
C ASP A 341 13.17 -8.25 9.09
N GLY A 342 13.53 -7.99 10.34
CA GLY A 342 14.24 -6.76 10.73
C GLY A 342 13.43 -5.46 10.60
N ALA A 343 12.17 -5.50 10.19
CA ALA A 343 11.35 -4.32 9.95
C ALA A 343 10.96 -3.51 11.20
N MET A 344 11.35 -3.96 12.39
CA MET A 344 11.05 -3.31 13.67
C MET A 344 12.22 -2.45 14.21
N GLY A 345 13.39 -2.44 13.55
CA GLY A 345 14.59 -1.73 14.01
C GLY A 345 14.42 -0.23 14.23
N TRP A 346 13.53 0.42 13.46
CA TRP A 346 13.20 1.84 13.60
C TRP A 346 12.63 2.24 14.96
N THR A 347 12.13 1.27 15.74
CA THR A 347 11.52 1.53 17.06
C THR A 347 12.54 2.04 18.09
N SER A 348 13.85 1.89 17.83
CA SER A 348 14.92 2.54 18.59
C SER A 348 14.80 4.08 18.60
N GLU A 349 14.27 4.68 17.51
CA GLU A 349 14.06 6.13 17.39
C GLU A 349 13.00 6.66 18.37
N LEU A 350 12.08 5.80 18.82
CA LEU A 350 11.05 6.15 19.80
C LEU A 350 11.66 6.53 21.16
N SER A 351 12.84 6.00 21.49
CA SER A 351 13.55 6.32 22.72
C SER A 351 13.98 7.78 22.79
N LYS A 352 14.26 8.41 21.65
CA LYS A 352 14.61 9.83 21.56
C LYS A 352 13.46 10.74 22.02
N PHE A 353 12.21 10.33 21.79
CA PHE A 353 11.02 10.97 22.36
C PHE A 353 10.78 10.65 23.84
N GLY A 354 11.56 9.78 24.46
CA GLY A 354 11.29 9.22 25.78
C GLY A 354 10.30 8.06 25.76
N GLY A 355 9.96 7.55 24.58
CA GLY A 355 9.12 6.37 24.41
C GLY A 355 9.87 5.08 24.75
N HIS A 356 9.19 4.17 25.43
CA HIS A 356 9.79 2.89 25.82
C HIS A 356 9.28 1.77 24.92
N ALA A 357 10.15 1.26 24.03
CA ALA A 357 9.91 0.09 23.22
C ALA A 357 11.08 -0.90 23.42
N PHE A 358 10.77 -2.13 23.75
CA PHE A 358 11.73 -3.21 23.94
C PHE A 358 11.59 -4.20 22.79
N MET A 359 12.69 -4.42 22.05
CA MET A 359 12.75 -5.42 20.97
C MET A 359 13.07 -6.77 21.59
N SER A 360 12.11 -7.70 21.54
CA SER A 360 12.29 -9.07 22.04
C SER A 360 13.06 -9.94 21.04
N ASP A 361 12.83 -9.72 19.75
CA ASP A 361 13.52 -10.33 18.61
C ASP A 361 13.26 -9.49 17.33
N PRO A 362 13.82 -9.86 16.16
CA PRO A 362 13.64 -9.08 14.92
C PRO A 362 12.19 -8.83 14.49
N HIS A 363 11.24 -9.63 14.99
CA HIS A 363 9.83 -9.58 14.63
C HIS A 363 8.92 -8.99 15.71
N ARG A 364 9.37 -8.96 16.99
CA ARG A 364 8.50 -8.61 18.12
C ARG A 364 9.08 -7.50 18.98
N ILE A 365 8.23 -6.53 19.26
CA ILE A 365 8.51 -5.48 20.25
C ILE A 365 7.41 -5.42 21.29
N VAL A 366 7.77 -4.91 22.46
CA VAL A 366 6.80 -4.56 23.52
C VAL A 366 6.94 -3.06 23.79
N THR A 367 5.83 -2.32 23.69
CA THR A 367 5.78 -0.92 24.14
C THR A 367 5.30 -0.84 25.59
N PHE A 368 5.87 0.10 26.34
CA PHE A 368 5.49 0.45 27.70
C PHE A 368 5.07 1.92 27.71
N GLY A 369 3.82 2.17 27.27
CA GLY A 369 3.31 3.51 27.06
C GLY A 369 2.87 4.25 28.31
N GLY A 370 2.29 5.44 28.12
CA GLY A 370 1.86 6.32 29.21
C GLY A 370 3.01 7.08 29.90
N LYS A 371 4.19 7.09 29.33
CA LYS A 371 5.33 7.89 29.81
C LYS A 371 5.25 9.33 29.29
N THR A 372 5.88 10.23 30.01
CA THR A 372 6.06 11.62 29.54
C THR A 372 6.98 11.61 28.32
N LEU A 373 6.46 12.08 27.19
CA LEU A 373 7.20 12.19 25.95
C LEU A 373 7.67 13.64 25.76
N SER A 374 8.83 13.81 25.13
CA SER A 374 9.43 15.12 24.83
C SER A 374 9.72 15.26 23.33
N PRO A 375 9.71 16.47 22.78
CA PRO A 375 10.11 16.71 21.39
C PRO A 375 11.53 16.19 21.13
N ALA A 376 11.78 15.70 19.92
CA ALA A 376 13.07 15.12 19.56
C ALA A 376 13.40 15.28 18.08
N GLU A 377 14.67 15.05 17.75
CA GLU A 377 15.14 14.84 16.38
C GLU A 377 15.34 13.34 16.16
N VAL A 378 14.65 12.80 15.15
CA VAL A 378 14.62 11.37 14.84
C VAL A 378 14.93 11.12 13.39
N GLU A 379 15.48 9.94 13.13
CA GLU A 379 15.82 9.47 11.79
C GLU A 379 14.77 8.50 11.30
N SER A 380 14.14 8.78 10.16
CA SER A 380 13.26 7.82 9.51
C SER A 380 14.05 6.93 8.56
N PRO A 381 13.93 5.61 8.64
CA PRO A 381 14.35 4.77 7.52
C PRO A 381 13.51 5.13 6.30
N TYR A 382 13.98 4.78 5.10
CA TYR A 382 13.28 5.10 3.84
C TYR A 382 11.97 4.30 3.69
N ILE A 383 11.09 4.39 4.72
CA ILE A 383 9.83 3.66 4.85
C ILE A 383 8.71 4.64 5.18
N ILE A 384 7.70 4.74 4.29
CA ILE A 384 6.60 5.71 4.38
C ILE A 384 5.88 5.63 5.73
N ARG A 385 5.45 4.45 6.14
CA ARG A 385 4.62 4.27 7.35
C ARG A 385 5.38 4.49 8.64
N VAL A 386 6.69 4.28 8.63
CA VAL A 386 7.56 4.61 9.77
C VAL A 386 7.68 6.14 9.93
N ALA A 387 7.96 6.87 8.84
CA ALA A 387 8.00 8.33 8.88
C ALA A 387 6.68 8.92 9.40
N ILE A 388 5.55 8.36 8.97
CA ILE A 388 4.22 8.75 9.46
C ILE A 388 4.03 8.41 10.94
N ALA A 389 4.48 7.23 11.42
CA ALA A 389 4.39 6.86 12.82
C ALA A 389 5.21 7.80 13.73
N LEU A 390 6.43 8.16 13.31
CA LEU A 390 7.26 9.13 14.01
C LEU A 390 6.60 10.54 14.03
N LEU A 391 5.99 10.94 12.91
CA LEU A 391 5.20 12.18 12.84
C LEU A 391 4.01 12.15 13.80
N MET A 392 3.29 11.03 13.92
CA MET A 392 2.16 10.89 14.85
C MET A 392 2.61 11.08 16.30
N VAL A 393 3.73 10.47 16.69
CA VAL A 393 4.31 10.66 18.02
C VAL A 393 4.68 12.12 18.22
N ALA A 394 5.40 12.73 17.28
CA ALA A 394 5.80 14.16 17.33
C ALA A 394 4.57 15.09 17.43
N ALA A 395 3.52 14.85 16.63
CA ALA A 395 2.29 15.64 16.64
C ALA A 395 1.54 15.59 17.99
N SER A 396 1.69 14.51 18.74
CA SER A 396 1.07 14.32 20.05
C SER A 396 1.81 14.97 21.23
N ILE A 397 2.97 15.60 20.98
CA ILE A 397 3.87 16.14 22.01
C ILE A 397 3.97 17.65 21.84
N PRO A 398 3.71 18.48 22.87
CA PRO A 398 3.94 19.92 22.79
C PRO A 398 5.40 20.26 22.50
N GLY A 399 5.64 21.09 21.48
CA GLY A 399 6.96 21.57 21.10
C GLY A 399 7.40 21.17 19.69
N LYS A 400 8.65 21.45 19.34
CA LYS A 400 9.21 21.26 18.00
C LYS A 400 9.99 19.95 17.94
N SER A 401 9.62 19.08 17.00
CA SER A 401 10.37 17.86 16.62
C SER A 401 10.82 17.93 15.16
N VAL A 402 11.87 17.19 14.83
CA VAL A 402 12.38 17.07 13.45
C VAL A 402 12.44 15.59 13.07
N ILE A 403 11.90 15.27 11.92
CA ILE A 403 11.96 13.92 11.34
C ILE A 403 12.81 14.00 10.09
N HIS A 404 14.01 13.44 10.15
CA HIS A 404 14.92 13.35 9.02
C HIS A 404 14.49 12.26 8.05
N ASN A 405 14.91 12.37 6.77
CA ASN A 405 14.61 11.40 5.70
C ASN A 405 13.12 11.13 5.47
N ALA A 406 12.26 12.13 5.60
CA ALA A 406 10.82 12.00 5.39
C ALA A 406 10.37 12.05 3.91
N THR A 407 11.31 12.13 2.96
CA THR A 407 11.06 12.15 1.50
C THR A 407 10.06 11.09 1.01
N PRO A 408 10.05 9.83 1.52
CA PRO A 408 9.10 8.82 1.07
C PRO A 408 7.63 9.21 1.24
N VAL A 409 7.30 9.98 2.29
CA VAL A 409 5.94 10.47 2.53
C VAL A 409 5.53 11.45 1.42
N LYS A 410 6.40 12.42 1.09
CA LYS A 410 6.17 13.41 0.05
C LYS A 410 5.97 12.76 -1.33
N ARG A 411 6.75 11.71 -1.63
CA ARG A 411 6.71 11.00 -2.91
C ARG A 411 5.43 10.18 -3.09
N ALA A 412 4.99 9.47 -2.05
CA ALA A 412 3.88 8.52 -2.14
C ALA A 412 2.52 9.12 -1.76
N HIS A 413 2.53 10.15 -0.93
CA HIS A 413 1.34 10.84 -0.46
C HIS A 413 1.53 12.37 -0.56
N PRO A 414 1.58 12.95 -1.77
CA PRO A 414 1.90 14.37 -1.97
C PRO A 414 0.93 15.31 -1.25
N LYS A 415 -0.34 14.92 -1.12
CA LYS A 415 -1.38 15.69 -0.41
C LYS A 415 -1.39 15.48 1.11
N PHE A 416 -0.58 14.54 1.64
CA PHE A 416 -0.62 14.18 3.06
C PHE A 416 -0.33 15.38 3.97
N ALA A 417 0.71 16.15 3.65
CA ALA A 417 1.08 17.33 4.43
C ALA A 417 0.00 18.43 4.37
N GLU A 418 -0.63 18.63 3.23
CA GLU A 418 -1.76 19.54 3.06
C GLU A 418 -2.96 19.07 3.91
N ASN A 419 -3.30 17.79 3.82
CA ASN A 419 -4.40 17.19 4.56
C ASN A 419 -4.22 17.35 6.08
N ILE A 420 -3.03 17.08 6.64
CA ILE A 420 -2.86 17.24 8.09
C ILE A 420 -2.81 18.70 8.53
N ARG A 421 -2.36 19.64 7.66
CA ARG A 421 -2.50 21.09 7.92
C ARG A 421 -3.95 21.53 7.96
N MET A 422 -4.81 21.00 7.08
CA MET A 422 -6.26 21.25 7.12
C MET A 422 -6.89 20.78 8.42
N LEU A 423 -6.32 19.76 9.07
CA LEU A 423 -6.73 19.29 10.40
C LEU A 423 -6.15 20.12 11.55
N GLY A 424 -5.33 21.14 11.26
CA GLY A 424 -4.73 22.03 12.25
C GLY A 424 -3.29 21.67 12.65
N ALA A 425 -2.66 20.70 12.01
CA ALA A 425 -1.25 20.38 12.26
C ALA A 425 -0.34 21.52 11.78
N GLN A 426 0.67 21.83 12.57
CA GLN A 426 1.73 22.77 12.21
C GLN A 426 2.95 21.98 11.76
N ILE A 427 3.09 21.80 10.45
CA ILE A 427 4.20 21.05 9.85
C ILE A 427 4.84 21.85 8.71
N GLU A 428 6.13 21.65 8.55
CA GLU A 428 6.94 22.33 7.53
C GLU A 428 7.93 21.34 6.89
N TRP A 429 8.01 21.36 5.56
CA TRP A 429 9.03 20.65 4.82
C TRP A 429 10.28 21.52 4.71
N VAL A 430 11.43 20.95 5.04
CA VAL A 430 12.74 21.57 4.89
C VAL A 430 13.62 20.65 4.06
N GLU A 431 14.26 21.21 3.02
CA GLU A 431 15.25 20.44 2.27
C GLU A 431 16.47 20.21 3.21
N GLY A 432 16.86 18.95 3.34
CA GLY A 432 18.05 18.57 4.09
C GLY A 432 19.29 18.70 3.20
N ASP A 433 20.40 19.01 3.82
CA ASP A 433 21.71 19.09 3.18
C ASP A 433 22.14 17.75 2.57
#